data_6e4bfa97b56281aefa88863b91278498
#
_entry.id   6e4bfa97b56281aefa88863b91278498
#
_cell.length_a   1.000
_cell.length_b   1.000
_cell.length_c   1.000
_cell.angle_alpha   90.00
_cell.angle_beta   90.00
_cell.angle_gamma   90.00
#
_symmetry.space_group_name_H-M   'P 1'
#
loop_
_entity.id
_entity.type
_entity.pdbx_description
1 polymer ?
#
loop_
_entity_poly.entity_id
_entity_poly.type
_entity_poly.pdbx_seq_one_letter_code
_entity_poly.pdbx_strand_id
1 'polypeptide(L)'
;MMKFKGQELWLGFAQIAVWLLGLVAPFVAEPPALSPSAGSDSWAPLAQFLVTFGIGLFWIGARCLKLRVWVLSLLAVSSVVGGLVALSDYRAKSLNWSCEYARRGRLVVGWSMLPDAAAYSRRERSTCAELIEDSGGKTETIWPRDQLIFRHERLGWFYTLTVVLLASAAFLVLEAIRQPRRRSGGKTKRPGLDAR
;
A
#
# COMPACT_ATOMS: atom_id res chain seq x y z
N MET A 1 -28.61 -26.70 -15.92
CA MET A 1 -27.14 -26.78 -15.92
C MET A 1 -26.43 -25.45 -16.17
N MET A 2 -27.06 -24.28 -15.87
CA MET A 2 -26.55 -22.91 -16.18
C MET A 2 -26.03 -22.09 -14.96
N LYS A 3 -26.03 -22.66 -13.74
CA LYS A 3 -25.60 -21.93 -12.53
C LYS A 3 -24.08 -21.69 -12.40
N PHE A 4 -23.23 -22.39 -13.16
CA PHE A 4 -21.75 -22.29 -13.01
C PHE A 4 -21.12 -21.08 -13.71
N LYS A 5 -21.69 -20.59 -14.82
CA LYS A 5 -21.12 -19.45 -15.56
C LYS A 5 -21.15 -18.14 -14.77
N GLY A 6 -22.19 -17.91 -13.96
CA GLY A 6 -22.30 -16.68 -13.17
C GLY A 6 -21.28 -16.55 -12.04
N GLN A 7 -20.86 -17.68 -11.44
CA GLN A 7 -19.89 -17.66 -10.34
C GLN A 7 -18.44 -17.46 -10.81
N GLU A 8 -18.09 -17.94 -11.99
CA GLU A 8 -16.77 -17.69 -12.58
C GLU A 8 -16.63 -16.23 -13.03
N LEU A 9 -17.71 -15.65 -13.56
CA LEU A 9 -17.78 -14.23 -13.87
C LEU A 9 -17.61 -13.37 -12.60
N TRP A 10 -18.32 -13.71 -11.51
CA TRP A 10 -18.23 -12.99 -10.23
C TRP A 10 -16.82 -13.01 -9.62
N LEU A 11 -16.12 -14.15 -9.70
CA LEU A 11 -14.73 -14.26 -9.27
C LEU A 11 -13.77 -13.46 -10.16
N GLY A 12 -14.04 -13.42 -11.46
CA GLY A 12 -13.29 -12.56 -12.39
C GLY A 12 -13.46 -11.08 -12.06
N PHE A 13 -14.69 -10.64 -11.81
CA PHE A 13 -14.97 -9.26 -11.37
C PHE A 13 -14.32 -8.93 -10.03
N ALA A 14 -14.37 -9.82 -9.03
CA ALA A 14 -13.72 -9.61 -7.76
C ALA A 14 -12.19 -9.48 -7.92
N GLN A 15 -11.58 -10.24 -8.82
CA GLN A 15 -10.15 -10.18 -9.09
C GLN A 15 -9.76 -8.87 -9.78
N ILE A 16 -10.58 -8.39 -10.73
CA ILE A 16 -10.42 -7.08 -11.37
C ILE A 16 -10.61 -5.97 -10.35
N ALA A 17 -11.61 -6.06 -9.47
CA ALA A 17 -11.86 -5.06 -8.43
C ALA A 17 -10.69 -4.93 -7.44
N VAL A 18 -10.08 -6.05 -7.03
CA VAL A 18 -8.88 -6.04 -6.17
C VAL A 18 -7.69 -5.43 -6.91
N TRP A 19 -7.54 -5.75 -8.18
CA TRP A 19 -6.49 -5.14 -9.00
C TRP A 19 -6.70 -3.63 -9.15
N LEU A 20 -7.94 -3.19 -9.42
CA LEU A 20 -8.30 -1.76 -9.45
C LEU A 20 -8.11 -1.07 -8.10
N LEU A 21 -8.46 -1.71 -6.99
CA LEU A 21 -8.18 -1.20 -5.65
C LEU A 21 -6.68 -1.04 -5.40
N GLY A 22 -5.86 -1.99 -5.84
CA GLY A 22 -4.40 -1.87 -5.80
C GLY A 22 -3.86 -0.71 -6.65
N LEU A 23 -4.53 -0.39 -7.76
CA LEU A 23 -4.20 0.75 -8.62
C LEU A 23 -4.61 2.10 -7.98
N VAL A 24 -5.75 2.16 -7.32
CA VAL A 24 -6.33 3.41 -6.79
C VAL A 24 -5.84 3.72 -5.38
N ALA A 25 -5.58 2.70 -4.55
CA ALA A 25 -5.12 2.89 -3.16
C ALA A 25 -3.90 3.83 -3.03
N PRO A 26 -2.89 3.79 -3.91
CA PRO A 26 -1.77 4.72 -3.89
C PRO A 26 -2.16 6.20 -4.01
N PHE A 27 -3.24 6.50 -4.73
CA PHE A 27 -3.68 7.88 -4.93
C PHE A 27 -4.55 8.42 -3.78
N VAL A 28 -5.08 7.54 -2.93
CA VAL A 28 -5.97 7.94 -1.82
C VAL A 28 -5.20 8.33 -0.56
N ALA A 29 -3.99 7.85 -0.38
CA ALA A 29 -3.20 8.04 0.84
C ALA A 29 -1.72 8.30 0.52
N GLU A 30 -1.45 9.32 -0.29
CA GLU A 30 -0.07 9.71 -0.61
C GLU A 30 0.75 10.06 0.64
N PRO A 31 2.03 9.67 0.66
CA PRO A 31 2.92 10.11 1.73
C PRO A 31 3.14 11.64 1.65
N PRO A 32 3.45 12.29 2.79
CA PRO A 32 3.75 13.71 2.83
C PRO A 32 4.86 14.09 1.86
N ALA A 33 4.68 15.18 1.12
CA ALA A 33 5.64 15.66 0.14
C ALA A 33 6.85 16.34 0.79
N LEU A 34 7.97 16.40 0.07
CA LEU A 34 9.16 17.17 0.49
C LEU A 34 8.96 18.67 0.24
N SER A 35 8.29 19.03 -0.86
CA SER A 35 8.07 20.42 -1.26
C SER A 35 6.71 20.54 -1.97
N PRO A 36 6.03 21.69 -1.89
CA PRO A 36 4.77 21.93 -2.60
C PRO A 36 4.90 21.86 -4.13
N SER A 37 6.11 22.05 -4.64
CA SER A 37 6.42 21.99 -6.08
C SER A 37 6.90 20.61 -6.55
N ALA A 38 7.18 19.68 -5.63
CA ALA A 38 7.65 18.33 -5.93
C ALA A 38 6.52 17.42 -6.39
N GLY A 39 5.83 17.78 -7.47
CA GLY A 39 4.78 16.96 -8.08
C GLY A 39 5.25 15.64 -8.69
N SER A 40 6.55 15.35 -8.68
CA SER A 40 7.15 14.17 -9.32
C SER A 40 7.72 13.11 -8.37
N ASP A 41 7.87 13.44 -7.09
CA ASP A 41 8.49 12.51 -6.12
C ASP A 41 7.46 11.63 -5.40
N SER A 42 6.41 11.24 -6.11
CA SER A 42 5.37 10.41 -5.53
C SER A 42 5.83 8.95 -5.45
N TRP A 43 5.70 8.36 -4.28
CA TRP A 43 5.94 6.93 -4.04
C TRP A 43 4.85 6.04 -4.64
N ALA A 44 3.76 6.66 -5.11
CA ALA A 44 2.62 5.95 -5.68
C ALA A 44 2.98 5.08 -6.88
N PRO A 45 3.74 5.56 -7.90
CA PRO A 45 4.16 4.73 -9.04
C PRO A 45 5.03 3.55 -8.62
N LEU A 46 5.95 3.74 -7.68
CA LEU A 46 6.79 2.65 -7.17
C LEU A 46 5.95 1.58 -6.45
N ALA A 47 5.06 2.00 -5.55
CA ALA A 47 4.16 1.08 -4.87
C ALA A 47 3.28 0.31 -5.86
N GLN A 48 2.74 0.98 -6.87
CA GLN A 48 1.93 0.38 -7.92
C GLN A 48 2.72 -0.65 -8.74
N PHE A 49 3.95 -0.32 -9.13
CA PHE A 49 4.83 -1.24 -9.82
C PHE A 49 5.11 -2.49 -8.98
N LEU A 50 5.47 -2.33 -7.70
CA LEU A 50 5.76 -3.44 -6.79
C LEU A 50 4.54 -4.32 -6.55
N VAL A 51 3.35 -3.74 -6.39
CA VAL A 51 2.09 -4.49 -6.27
C VAL A 51 1.84 -5.31 -7.53
N THR A 52 1.90 -4.70 -8.71
CA THR A 52 1.61 -5.37 -9.97
C THR A 52 2.60 -6.49 -10.25
N PHE A 53 3.90 -6.22 -10.06
CA PHE A 53 4.97 -7.19 -10.25
C PHE A 53 4.91 -8.32 -9.21
N GLY A 54 4.69 -7.98 -7.94
CA GLY A 54 4.56 -8.95 -6.85
C GLY A 54 3.38 -9.89 -7.03
N ILE A 55 2.21 -9.37 -7.41
CA ILE A 55 1.03 -10.19 -7.73
C ILE A 55 1.31 -11.12 -8.91
N GLY A 56 1.98 -10.62 -9.95
CA GLY A 56 2.36 -11.43 -11.11
C GLY A 56 3.29 -12.59 -10.75
N LEU A 57 4.36 -12.32 -10.02
CA LEU A 57 5.29 -13.34 -9.53
C LEU A 57 4.60 -14.34 -8.59
N PHE A 58 3.78 -13.86 -7.68
CA PHE A 58 3.05 -14.72 -6.76
C PHE A 58 2.07 -15.64 -7.50
N TRP A 59 1.37 -15.15 -8.52
CA TRP A 59 0.45 -15.93 -9.32
C TRP A 59 1.16 -17.07 -10.06
N ILE A 60 2.34 -16.81 -10.63
CA ILE A 60 3.19 -17.82 -11.25
C ILE A 60 3.65 -18.84 -10.20
N GLY A 61 4.19 -18.35 -9.07
CA GLY A 61 4.68 -19.20 -7.97
C GLY A 61 3.58 -20.09 -7.38
N ALA A 62 2.39 -19.55 -7.12
CA ALA A 62 1.25 -20.30 -6.58
C ALA A 62 0.80 -21.43 -7.52
N ARG A 63 0.90 -21.22 -8.84
CA ARG A 63 0.60 -22.26 -9.84
C ARG A 63 1.67 -23.34 -9.91
N CYS A 64 2.93 -22.94 -9.89
CA CYS A 64 4.08 -23.86 -9.95
C CYS A 64 4.16 -24.74 -8.69
N LEU A 65 3.98 -24.14 -7.51
CA LEU A 65 4.14 -24.82 -6.22
C LEU A 65 2.92 -25.61 -5.75
N LYS A 66 1.78 -25.53 -6.47
CA LYS A 66 0.51 -26.19 -6.09
C LYS A 66 0.19 -26.02 -4.60
N LEU A 67 0.32 -24.79 -4.08
CA LEU A 67 0.17 -24.48 -2.67
C LEU A 67 -1.18 -25.00 -2.13
N ARG A 68 -1.16 -25.55 -0.92
CA ARG A 68 -2.37 -26.02 -0.22
C ARG A 68 -3.17 -24.80 0.26
N VAL A 69 -4.51 -24.94 0.30
CA VAL A 69 -5.43 -23.86 0.73
C VAL A 69 -5.07 -23.30 2.10
N TRP A 70 -4.70 -24.15 3.05
CA TRP A 70 -4.32 -23.69 4.40
C TRP A 70 -3.08 -22.82 4.40
N VAL A 71 -2.08 -23.09 3.51
CA VAL A 71 -0.88 -22.24 3.37
C VAL A 71 -1.26 -20.87 2.82
N LEU A 72 -2.12 -20.83 1.82
CA LEU A 72 -2.63 -19.57 1.26
C LEU A 72 -3.41 -18.77 2.32
N SER A 73 -4.23 -19.44 3.13
CA SER A 73 -4.96 -18.80 4.21
C SER A 73 -4.03 -18.24 5.29
N LEU A 74 -3.00 -18.98 5.68
CA LEU A 74 -1.97 -18.51 6.61
C LEU A 74 -1.23 -17.29 6.08
N LEU A 75 -0.79 -17.33 4.82
CA LEU A 75 -0.13 -16.21 4.17
C LEU A 75 -1.06 -14.99 4.07
N ALA A 76 -2.35 -15.20 3.76
CA ALA A 76 -3.35 -14.13 3.73
C ALA A 76 -3.49 -13.45 5.10
N VAL A 77 -3.67 -14.24 6.15
CA VAL A 77 -3.77 -13.72 7.53
C VAL A 77 -2.50 -12.96 7.93
N SER A 78 -1.33 -13.53 7.68
CA SER A 78 -0.04 -12.87 7.97
C SER A 78 0.10 -11.55 7.21
N SER A 79 -0.32 -11.50 5.93
CA SER A 79 -0.28 -10.28 5.12
C SER A 79 -1.27 -9.23 5.61
N VAL A 80 -2.48 -9.63 6.07
CA VAL A 80 -3.44 -8.70 6.68
C VAL A 80 -2.87 -8.12 7.98
N VAL A 81 -2.40 -8.96 8.89
CA VAL A 81 -1.85 -8.51 10.18
C VAL A 81 -0.63 -7.61 9.94
N GLY A 82 0.32 -8.03 9.12
CA GLY A 82 1.49 -7.23 8.76
C GLY A 82 1.12 -5.91 8.10
N GLY A 83 0.13 -5.91 7.21
CA GLY A 83 -0.38 -4.70 6.55
C GLY A 83 -1.03 -3.72 7.53
N LEU A 84 -1.81 -4.22 8.50
CA LEU A 84 -2.43 -3.37 9.53
C LEU A 84 -1.38 -2.78 10.49
N VAL A 85 -0.37 -3.55 10.88
CA VAL A 85 0.75 -3.05 11.69
C VAL A 85 1.52 -1.98 10.92
N ALA A 86 1.88 -2.24 9.66
CA ALA A 86 2.58 -1.27 8.81
C ALA A 86 1.74 0.01 8.59
N LEU A 87 0.41 -0.11 8.44
CA LEU A 87 -0.50 1.03 8.32
C LEU A 87 -0.54 1.86 9.61
N SER A 88 -0.59 1.22 10.77
CA SER A 88 -0.59 1.92 12.05
C SER A 88 0.72 2.69 12.26
N ASP A 89 1.85 2.06 11.96
CA ASP A 89 3.17 2.67 12.01
C ASP A 89 3.32 3.82 11.02
N TYR A 90 2.84 3.63 9.79
CA TYR A 90 2.82 4.68 8.77
C TYR A 90 2.03 5.89 9.24
N ARG A 91 0.79 5.69 9.75
CA ARG A 91 -0.06 6.77 10.24
C ARG A 91 0.58 7.52 11.41
N ALA A 92 1.09 6.81 12.41
CA ALA A 92 1.75 7.43 13.56
C ALA A 92 2.97 8.26 13.13
N LYS A 93 3.83 7.71 12.26
CA LYS A 93 4.99 8.43 11.75
C LYS A 93 4.61 9.58 10.82
N SER A 94 3.63 9.40 9.94
CA SER A 94 3.14 10.46 9.06
C SER A 94 2.64 11.66 9.86
N LEU A 95 1.89 11.44 10.95
CA LEU A 95 1.42 12.51 11.82
C LEU A 95 2.58 13.23 12.55
N ASN A 96 3.56 12.48 13.04
CA ASN A 96 4.67 13.03 13.82
C ASN A 96 5.79 13.67 12.97
N TRP A 97 5.92 13.24 11.72
CA TRP A 97 7.02 13.66 10.83
C TRP A 97 6.57 14.60 9.72
N SER A 98 5.33 15.08 9.76
CA SER A 98 4.82 16.04 8.80
C SER A 98 3.91 17.08 9.46
N CYS A 99 3.86 18.26 8.87
CA CYS A 99 2.95 19.33 9.24
C CYS A 99 2.01 19.65 8.08
N GLU A 100 0.84 20.17 8.41
CA GLU A 100 -0.13 20.66 7.41
C GLU A 100 0.37 21.98 6.81
N TYR A 101 0.17 22.14 5.48
CA TYR A 101 0.53 23.32 4.74
C TYR A 101 -0.65 23.86 3.93
N ALA A 102 -1.15 25.02 4.28
CA ALA A 102 -2.12 25.83 3.51
C ALA A 102 -3.27 25.02 2.89
N ARG A 103 -3.80 23.98 3.57
CA ARG A 103 -4.82 23.04 3.06
C ARG A 103 -4.43 22.30 1.76
N ARG A 104 -3.15 22.38 1.36
CA ARG A 104 -2.62 21.75 0.13
C ARG A 104 -2.03 20.36 0.36
N GLY A 105 -2.01 19.91 1.61
CA GLY A 105 -1.45 18.61 1.97
C GLY A 105 -0.51 18.69 3.17
N ARG A 106 0.31 17.68 3.35
CA ARG A 106 1.27 17.59 4.46
C ARG A 106 2.69 17.60 3.91
N LEU A 107 3.55 18.38 4.54
CA LEU A 107 4.98 18.46 4.20
C LEU A 107 5.80 17.77 5.28
N VAL A 108 6.85 17.04 4.85
CA VAL A 108 7.79 16.40 5.76
C VAL A 108 8.59 17.46 6.52
N VAL A 109 8.82 17.22 7.82
CA VAL A 109 9.58 18.09 8.72
C VAL A 109 10.77 17.34 9.31
N GLY A 110 11.86 18.06 9.61
CA GLY A 110 13.04 17.52 10.29
C GLY A 110 12.83 17.33 11.80
N TRP A 111 13.82 16.76 12.48
CA TRP A 111 13.81 16.63 13.95
C TRP A 111 14.57 17.76 14.65
N SER A 112 15.44 18.49 13.95
CA SER A 112 16.14 19.65 14.46
C SER A 112 16.04 20.79 13.46
N MET A 113 15.65 21.98 13.93
CA MET A 113 15.58 23.18 13.10
C MET A 113 16.98 23.75 12.89
N LEU A 114 17.17 24.46 11.77
CA LEU A 114 18.34 25.30 11.54
C LEU A 114 18.39 26.42 12.59
N PRO A 115 19.57 26.90 12.96
CA PRO A 115 19.74 27.92 14.06
C PRO A 115 18.85 29.15 13.87
N ASP A 116 18.80 29.67 12.65
CA ASP A 116 18.04 30.88 12.32
C ASP A 116 16.52 30.64 12.42
N ALA A 117 16.03 29.51 11.89
CA ALA A 117 14.64 29.12 12.00
C ALA A 117 14.22 28.84 13.45
N ALA A 118 15.12 28.24 14.24
CA ALA A 118 14.88 28.01 15.66
C ALA A 118 14.83 29.30 16.46
N ALA A 119 15.64 30.29 16.12
CA ALA A 119 15.61 31.63 16.73
C ALA A 119 14.31 32.37 16.39
N TYR A 120 13.90 32.33 15.12
CA TYR A 120 12.63 32.90 14.65
C TYR A 120 11.43 32.26 15.34
N SER A 121 11.32 30.92 15.35
CA SER A 121 10.24 30.18 16.00
C SER A 121 10.10 30.52 17.49
N ARG A 122 11.23 30.68 18.22
CA ARG A 122 11.18 31.07 19.64
C ARG A 122 10.69 32.50 19.85
N ARG A 123 11.02 33.40 18.94
CA ARG A 123 10.60 34.80 19.02
C ARG A 123 9.13 34.97 18.76
N GLU A 124 8.65 34.38 17.70
CA GLU A 124 7.26 34.53 17.25
C GLU A 124 6.29 33.49 17.86
N ARG A 125 6.82 32.49 18.59
CA ARG A 125 6.04 31.35 19.13
C ARG A 125 5.22 30.62 18.04
N SER A 126 5.76 30.59 16.83
CA SER A 126 5.09 30.06 15.66
C SER A 126 4.90 28.54 15.76
N THR A 127 3.76 28.07 15.31
CA THR A 127 3.49 26.63 15.11
C THR A 127 4.26 26.10 13.90
N CYS A 128 4.38 24.79 13.78
CA CYS A 128 5.02 24.16 12.64
C CYS A 128 4.37 24.56 11.29
N ALA A 129 3.04 24.65 11.25
CA ALA A 129 2.30 25.07 10.07
C ALA A 129 2.60 26.51 9.67
N GLU A 130 2.57 27.44 10.63
CA GLU A 130 2.89 28.85 10.41
C GLU A 130 4.32 29.04 9.89
N LEU A 131 5.30 28.33 10.48
CA LEU A 131 6.69 28.37 10.02
C LEU A 131 6.82 27.95 8.54
N ILE A 132 6.09 26.92 8.13
CA ILE A 132 6.10 26.46 6.74
C ILE A 132 5.40 27.48 5.83
N GLU A 133 4.32 28.11 6.29
CA GLU A 133 3.62 29.16 5.53
C GLU A 133 4.49 30.40 5.35
N ASP A 134 5.17 30.88 6.40
CA ASP A 134 6.08 32.01 6.35
C ASP A 134 7.28 31.76 5.43
N SER A 135 7.74 30.52 5.34
CA SER A 135 8.80 30.11 4.41
C SER A 135 8.30 29.87 2.96
N GLY A 136 7.00 30.05 2.69
CA GLY A 136 6.38 29.76 1.39
C GLY A 136 6.41 28.28 1.02
N GLY A 137 6.44 27.38 2.02
CA GLY A 137 6.50 25.93 1.84
C GLY A 137 7.91 25.37 1.62
N LYS A 138 8.95 26.19 1.74
CA LYS A 138 10.34 25.75 1.58
C LYS A 138 10.85 25.13 2.87
N THR A 139 10.59 23.86 3.08
CA THR A 139 11.01 23.15 4.30
C THR A 139 12.53 23.09 4.49
N GLU A 140 13.32 23.16 3.40
CA GLU A 140 14.77 23.16 3.41
C GLU A 140 15.39 24.42 4.07
N THR A 141 14.65 25.51 4.18
CA THR A 141 15.08 26.71 4.89
C THR A 141 14.90 26.62 6.41
N ILE A 142 14.08 25.67 6.85
CA ILE A 142 13.73 25.47 8.27
C ILE A 142 14.48 24.27 8.85
N TRP A 143 14.61 23.19 8.08
CA TRP A 143 15.24 21.94 8.51
C TRP A 143 16.38 21.52 7.58
N PRO A 144 17.41 20.84 8.10
CA PRO A 144 18.46 20.26 7.28
C PRO A 144 17.90 19.29 6.25
N ARG A 145 18.40 19.37 5.01
CA ARG A 145 17.91 18.60 3.87
C ARG A 145 18.07 17.08 4.05
N ASP A 146 19.15 16.65 4.67
CA ASP A 146 19.43 15.24 4.97
C ASP A 146 18.35 14.61 5.85
N GLN A 147 17.86 15.35 6.85
CA GLN A 147 16.79 14.91 7.74
C GLN A 147 15.45 14.80 7.00
N LEU A 148 15.15 15.75 6.13
CA LEU A 148 13.93 15.74 5.30
C LEU A 148 13.92 14.53 4.37
N ILE A 149 15.02 14.30 3.64
CA ILE A 149 15.16 13.16 2.72
C ILE A 149 15.01 11.85 3.49
N PHE A 150 15.73 11.69 4.61
CA PHE A 150 15.65 10.46 5.42
C PHE A 150 14.22 10.13 5.88
N ARG A 151 13.49 11.13 6.38
CA ARG A 151 12.11 10.94 6.82
C ARG A 151 11.16 10.66 5.66
N HIS A 152 11.33 11.37 4.55
CA HIS A 152 10.52 11.18 3.35
C HIS A 152 10.69 9.76 2.78
N GLU A 153 11.93 9.30 2.61
CA GLU A 153 12.21 7.95 2.14
C GLU A 153 11.63 6.89 3.08
N ARG A 154 11.79 7.08 4.38
CA ARG A 154 11.28 6.14 5.36
C ARG A 154 9.77 6.07 5.38
N LEU A 155 9.07 7.20 5.26
CA LEU A 155 7.61 7.26 5.10
C LEU A 155 7.17 6.57 3.79
N GLY A 156 7.87 6.82 2.70
CA GLY A 156 7.62 6.17 1.41
C GLY A 156 7.75 4.64 1.48
N TRP A 157 8.76 4.12 2.17
CA TRP A 157 8.91 2.69 2.41
C TRP A 157 7.79 2.08 3.25
N PHE A 158 7.39 2.73 4.36
CA PHE A 158 6.24 2.26 5.16
C PHE A 158 4.94 2.27 4.37
N TYR A 159 4.72 3.32 3.59
CA TYR A 159 3.59 3.42 2.68
C TYR A 159 3.57 2.27 1.67
N THR A 160 4.68 2.09 0.95
CA THR A 160 4.84 1.03 -0.05
C THR A 160 4.61 -0.35 0.55
N LEU A 161 5.22 -0.63 1.71
CA LEU A 161 5.05 -1.90 2.43
C LEU A 161 3.57 -2.15 2.79
N THR A 162 2.88 -1.13 3.30
CA THR A 162 1.46 -1.20 3.63
C THR A 162 0.62 -1.57 2.41
N VAL A 163 0.81 -0.87 1.30
CA VAL A 163 0.06 -1.08 0.05
C VAL A 163 0.32 -2.49 -0.50
N VAL A 164 1.58 -2.91 -0.56
CA VAL A 164 1.97 -4.25 -1.05
C VAL A 164 1.37 -5.36 -0.19
N LEU A 165 1.45 -5.25 1.14
CA LEU A 165 0.91 -6.28 2.04
C LEU A 165 -0.61 -6.39 1.95
N LEU A 166 -1.33 -5.26 1.95
CA LEU A 166 -2.79 -5.28 1.86
C LEU A 166 -3.28 -5.78 0.50
N ALA A 167 -2.64 -5.36 -0.59
CA ALA A 167 -2.96 -5.85 -1.94
C ALA A 167 -2.69 -7.36 -2.07
N SER A 168 -1.55 -7.82 -1.52
CA SER A 168 -1.20 -9.25 -1.49
C SER A 168 -2.20 -10.06 -0.68
N ALA A 169 -2.65 -9.55 0.47
CA ALA A 169 -3.66 -10.20 1.31
C ALA A 169 -4.97 -10.40 0.55
N ALA A 170 -5.47 -9.36 -0.12
CA ALA A 170 -6.69 -9.42 -0.90
C ALA A 170 -6.58 -10.47 -2.03
N PHE A 171 -5.44 -10.50 -2.73
CA PHE A 171 -5.18 -11.49 -3.76
C PHE A 171 -5.14 -12.93 -3.22
N LEU A 172 -4.46 -13.15 -2.09
CA LEU A 172 -4.35 -14.45 -1.43
C LEU A 172 -5.71 -15.00 -1.00
N VAL A 173 -6.58 -14.15 -0.44
CA VAL A 173 -7.95 -14.50 -0.07
C VAL A 173 -8.74 -14.98 -1.29
N LEU A 174 -8.67 -14.25 -2.39
CA LEU A 174 -9.36 -14.63 -3.63
C LEU A 174 -8.87 -15.96 -4.19
N GLU A 175 -7.57 -16.21 -4.18
CA GLU A 175 -7.01 -17.49 -4.65
C GLU A 175 -7.36 -18.65 -3.71
N ALA A 176 -7.39 -18.42 -2.40
CA ALA A 176 -7.84 -19.42 -1.42
C ALA A 176 -9.30 -19.82 -1.63
N ILE A 177 -10.19 -18.88 -1.94
CA ILE A 177 -11.61 -19.14 -2.26
C ILE A 177 -11.76 -19.92 -3.58
N ARG A 178 -10.87 -19.68 -4.54
CA ARG A 178 -10.92 -20.31 -5.86
C ARG A 178 -10.48 -21.79 -5.86
N GLN A 179 -9.53 -22.17 -5.02
CA GLN A 179 -8.93 -23.51 -5.02
C GLN A 179 -9.89 -24.66 -4.70
N PRO A 180 -10.80 -24.61 -3.69
CA PRO A 180 -11.69 -25.73 -3.37
C PRO A 180 -12.60 -26.12 -4.53
N ARG A 181 -13.02 -25.15 -5.33
CA ARG A 181 -13.93 -25.35 -6.47
C ARG A 181 -13.27 -26.10 -7.64
N ARG A 182 -11.98 -25.94 -7.85
CA ARG A 182 -11.22 -26.68 -8.86
C ARG A 182 -11.14 -28.19 -8.53
N ARG A 183 -11.09 -28.55 -7.24
CA ARG A 183 -10.99 -29.95 -6.79
C ARG A 183 -12.34 -30.70 -6.90
N SER A 184 -13.46 -30.02 -6.72
CA SER A 184 -14.78 -30.65 -6.83
C SER A 184 -15.24 -30.86 -8.28
N GLY A 185 -14.79 -30.02 -9.21
CA GLY A 185 -15.14 -30.17 -10.64
C GLY A 185 -14.46 -31.33 -11.37
N GLY A 186 -13.34 -31.84 -10.82
CA GLY A 186 -12.60 -32.97 -11.43
C GLY A 186 -13.12 -34.38 -11.08
N LYS A 187 -14.10 -34.50 -10.20
CA LYS A 187 -14.67 -35.81 -9.78
C LYS A 187 -15.95 -36.23 -10.51
N THR A 188 -16.33 -35.54 -11.58
CA THR A 188 -17.46 -35.96 -12.37
C THR A 188 -17.11 -37.15 -13.28
N LYS A 189 -17.45 -38.30 -12.76
CA LYS A 189 -17.97 -39.49 -13.46
C LYS A 189 -17.18 -39.95 -14.69
N ARG A 190 -16.42 -40.97 -14.50
CA ARG A 190 -16.49 -42.07 -15.50
C ARG A 190 -17.86 -42.74 -15.32
N PRO A 191 -18.78 -42.63 -16.28
CA PRO A 191 -19.95 -43.52 -16.30
C PRO A 191 -19.42 -44.92 -16.58
N GLY A 192 -19.88 -45.87 -15.80
CA GLY A 192 -19.53 -47.28 -15.92
C GLY A 192 -19.68 -47.80 -17.34
N LEU A 193 -18.60 -48.37 -17.78
CA LEU A 193 -18.61 -49.37 -18.86
C LEU A 193 -18.52 -50.73 -18.18
N ASP A 194 -19.60 -51.06 -17.46
CA ASP A 194 -19.86 -52.43 -17.04
C ASP A 194 -21.24 -52.76 -17.56
N ALA A 195 -21.31 -53.28 -18.77
CA ALA A 195 -22.39 -54.15 -19.23
C ALA A 195 -22.00 -54.82 -20.56
N ARG A 196 -21.55 -56.00 -20.46
CA ARG A 196 -21.62 -57.21 -21.32
C ARG A 196 -20.29 -57.80 -21.72
#